data_ba070c22e6429416b427d95399e48a3f
#
_entry.id   ba070c22e6429416b427d95399e48a3f
#
_cell.length_a   1.000
_cell.length_b   1.000
_cell.length_c   1.000
_cell.angle_alpha   90.00
_cell.angle_beta   90.00
_cell.angle_gamma   90.00
#
_symmetry.space_group_name_H-M   'P 1'
#
loop_
_entity.id
_entity.type
_entity.pdbx_description
1 polymer ?
#
loop_
_entity_poly.entity_id
_entity_poly.type
_entity_poly.pdbx_seq_one_letter_code
_entity_poly.pdbx_strand_id
1 'polypeptide(L)'
;MFPRILTRIALVAGVFAIGFFAGEERGKAAKKPMVYELRTYYTHPGKLNDLLARFRNHTTKIFERHGMKNLWYGVPQDAPKKENTLIYLLAHESRDAAKKSWDAFRADPEWKKVQTASEVNGKIVEKVESVYLDPTDFSAMK
;
A
#
# COMPACT_ATOMS: atom_id res chain seq x y z
N MET A 1 25.52 92.12 -9.47
CA MET A 1 25.67 91.19 -10.61
C MET A 1 25.70 89.80 -10.03
N PHE A 2 24.55 89.14 -9.90
CA PHE A 2 24.44 87.79 -9.28
C PHE A 2 24.02 86.78 -10.34
N PRO A 3 24.69 85.65 -10.50
CA PRO A 3 24.27 84.58 -11.41
C PRO A 3 23.16 83.74 -10.78
N ARG A 4 22.13 83.50 -11.54
CA ARG A 4 21.01 82.59 -11.22
C ARG A 4 21.46 81.13 -11.25
N ILE A 5 21.30 80.42 -10.10
CA ILE A 5 21.49 79.00 -10.00
C ILE A 5 20.16 78.31 -10.42
N LEU A 6 20.19 77.61 -11.54
CA LEU A 6 19.09 76.75 -12.02
C LEU A 6 19.16 75.37 -11.33
N THR A 7 18.25 75.16 -10.39
CA THR A 7 18.08 73.87 -9.77
C THR A 7 17.31 72.94 -10.71
N ARG A 8 17.97 71.90 -11.24
CA ARG A 8 17.31 70.82 -12.00
C ARG A 8 16.71 69.83 -11.02
N ILE A 9 15.40 69.71 -10.97
CA ILE A 9 14.67 68.66 -10.27
C ILE A 9 14.68 67.41 -11.16
N ALA A 10 15.40 66.36 -10.74
CA ALA A 10 15.34 65.07 -11.39
C ALA A 10 14.11 64.31 -10.86
N LEU A 11 13.17 64.06 -11.74
CA LEU A 11 11.99 63.26 -11.47
C LEU A 11 12.42 61.75 -11.56
N VAL A 12 12.54 61.07 -10.41
CA VAL A 12 12.77 59.65 -10.38
C VAL A 12 11.40 58.96 -10.51
N ALA A 13 11.11 58.39 -11.69
CA ALA A 13 9.96 57.56 -11.91
C ALA A 13 10.26 56.15 -11.31
N GLY A 14 9.69 55.85 -10.16
CA GLY A 14 9.73 54.52 -9.57
C GLY A 14 8.80 53.59 -10.34
N VAL A 15 9.39 52.65 -11.06
CA VAL A 15 8.64 51.54 -11.67
C VAL A 15 8.36 50.52 -10.57
N PHE A 16 7.14 50.45 -10.07
CA PHE A 16 6.65 49.36 -9.23
C PHE A 16 6.43 48.14 -10.13
N ALA A 17 7.37 47.20 -10.15
CA ALA A 17 7.14 45.86 -10.70
C ALA A 17 6.27 45.08 -9.72
N ILE A 18 4.97 44.99 -10.02
CA ILE A 18 4.07 44.07 -9.34
C ILE A 18 4.45 42.68 -9.80
N GLY A 19 5.25 41.97 -8.99
CA GLY A 19 5.54 40.55 -9.18
C GLY A 19 4.25 39.75 -8.95
N PHE A 20 3.62 39.28 -10.02
CA PHE A 20 2.62 38.24 -9.96
C PHE A 20 3.35 36.94 -9.55
N PHE A 21 3.30 36.61 -8.27
CA PHE A 21 3.57 35.24 -7.83
C PHE A 21 2.39 34.37 -8.29
N ALA A 22 2.50 33.80 -9.48
CA ALA A 22 1.70 32.65 -9.85
C ALA A 22 2.13 31.52 -8.93
N GLY A 23 1.39 31.35 -7.82
CA GLY A 23 1.50 30.16 -7.00
C GLY A 23 1.09 28.98 -7.88
N GLU A 24 2.06 28.22 -8.38
CA GLU A 24 1.81 26.88 -8.89
C GLU A 24 1.24 26.06 -7.72
N GLU A 25 -0.07 25.98 -7.63
CA GLU A 25 -0.72 24.90 -6.91
C GLU A 25 -0.26 23.63 -7.62
N ARG A 26 0.79 23.00 -7.10
CA ARG A 26 1.10 21.60 -7.40
C ARG A 26 -0.12 20.81 -6.97
N GLY A 27 -1.04 20.61 -7.91
CA GLY A 27 -2.17 19.73 -7.73
C GLY A 27 -1.63 18.39 -7.20
N LYS A 28 -1.99 18.04 -5.96
CA LYS A 28 -1.76 16.69 -5.44
C LYS A 28 -2.40 15.76 -6.45
N ALA A 29 -1.56 15.07 -7.23
CA ALA A 29 -2.04 14.05 -8.16
C ALA A 29 -2.99 13.14 -7.37
N ALA A 30 -4.24 13.06 -7.80
CA ALA A 30 -5.25 12.25 -7.13
C ALA A 30 -4.69 10.84 -7.02
N LYS A 31 -4.50 10.37 -5.79
CA LYS A 31 -3.96 9.03 -5.52
C LYS A 31 -4.91 8.05 -6.17
N LYS A 32 -4.43 7.27 -7.15
CA LYS A 32 -5.25 6.24 -7.79
C LYS A 32 -5.89 5.37 -6.71
N PRO A 33 -7.20 5.09 -6.77
CA PRO A 33 -7.85 4.22 -5.81
C PRO A 33 -7.16 2.85 -5.85
N MET A 34 -6.81 2.34 -4.67
CA MET A 34 -6.23 0.99 -4.54
C MET A 34 -7.32 -0.06 -4.65
N VAL A 35 -6.95 -1.24 -5.12
CA VAL A 35 -7.80 -2.43 -5.10
C VAL A 35 -7.44 -3.23 -3.85
N TYR A 36 -8.44 -3.61 -3.09
CA TYR A 36 -8.26 -4.42 -1.88
C TYR A 36 -8.55 -5.88 -2.16
N GLU A 37 -7.82 -6.79 -1.53
CA GLU A 37 -8.02 -8.22 -1.63
C GLU A 37 -8.16 -8.82 -0.23
N LEU A 38 -9.38 -9.27 0.08
CA LEU A 38 -9.65 -10.03 1.29
C LEU A 38 -9.39 -11.50 1.02
N ARG A 39 -8.53 -12.11 1.84
CA ARG A 39 -8.22 -13.54 1.73
C ARG A 39 -8.54 -14.27 3.02
N THR A 40 -9.15 -15.43 2.87
CA THR A 40 -9.42 -16.33 3.97
C THR A 40 -8.71 -17.66 3.72
N TYR A 41 -7.84 -18.01 4.64
CA TYR A 41 -7.10 -19.29 4.63
C TYR A 41 -7.70 -20.23 5.66
N TYR A 42 -8.03 -21.42 5.22
CA TYR A 42 -8.43 -22.53 6.09
C TYR A 42 -7.27 -23.53 6.17
N THR A 43 -6.89 -23.90 7.38
CA THR A 43 -5.80 -24.85 7.61
C THR A 43 -6.34 -26.25 7.89
N HIS A 44 -5.50 -27.23 7.64
CA HIS A 44 -5.71 -28.57 8.20
C HIS A 44 -5.72 -28.50 9.76
N PRO A 45 -6.38 -29.46 10.44
CA PRO A 45 -6.45 -29.47 11.90
C PRO A 45 -5.09 -29.33 12.57
N GLY A 46 -4.98 -28.45 13.57
CA GLY A 46 -3.76 -28.19 14.32
C GLY A 46 -2.68 -27.37 13.59
N LYS A 47 -2.91 -26.90 12.36
CA LYS A 47 -1.91 -26.21 11.52
C LYS A 47 -1.99 -24.68 11.54
N LEU A 48 -2.92 -24.09 12.29
CA LEU A 48 -3.06 -22.64 12.33
C LEU A 48 -1.80 -21.95 12.87
N ASN A 49 -1.21 -22.47 13.95
CA ASN A 49 0.01 -21.88 14.53
C ASN A 49 1.20 -21.94 13.56
N ASP A 50 1.33 -23.02 12.79
CA ASP A 50 2.36 -23.17 11.75
C ASP A 50 2.14 -22.11 10.65
N LEU A 51 0.88 -21.87 10.24
CA LEU A 51 0.52 -20.84 9.28
C LEU A 51 0.88 -19.43 9.80
N LEU A 52 0.50 -19.12 11.04
CA LEU A 52 0.78 -17.82 11.66
C LEU A 52 2.29 -17.57 11.79
N ALA A 53 3.06 -18.59 12.17
CA ALA A 53 4.53 -18.51 12.23
C ALA A 53 5.13 -18.23 10.84
N ARG A 54 4.67 -18.93 9.78
CA ARG A 54 5.10 -18.74 8.41
C ARG A 54 4.81 -17.31 7.92
N PHE A 55 3.62 -16.78 8.22
CA PHE A 55 3.26 -15.40 7.87
C PHE A 55 4.14 -14.38 8.60
N ARG A 56 4.26 -14.50 9.91
CA ARG A 56 5.03 -13.58 10.76
C ARG A 56 6.51 -13.52 10.37
N ASN A 57 7.11 -14.66 10.11
CA ASN A 57 8.55 -14.75 9.92
C ASN A 57 8.97 -14.51 8.47
N HIS A 58 8.11 -14.81 7.49
CA HIS A 58 8.49 -14.84 6.08
C HIS A 58 7.45 -14.19 5.14
N THR A 59 6.21 -14.67 5.13
CA THR A 59 5.25 -14.39 4.05
C THR A 59 4.96 -12.91 3.88
N THR A 60 4.77 -12.17 4.97
CA THR A 60 4.48 -10.73 4.92
C THR A 60 5.59 -9.92 4.24
N LYS A 61 6.85 -10.25 4.52
CA LYS A 61 8.03 -9.61 3.90
C LYS A 61 8.14 -9.93 2.41
N ILE A 62 7.82 -11.18 2.04
CA ILE A 62 7.84 -11.61 0.65
C ILE A 62 6.70 -10.92 -0.13
N PHE A 63 5.52 -10.78 0.46
CA PHE A 63 4.42 -10.00 -0.12
C PHE A 63 4.84 -8.56 -0.44
N GLU A 64 5.44 -7.85 0.51
CA GLU A 64 5.92 -6.48 0.32
C GLU A 64 6.94 -6.37 -0.81
N ARG A 65 7.88 -7.31 -0.88
CA ARG A 65 8.89 -7.35 -1.95
C ARG A 65 8.27 -7.50 -3.34
N HIS A 66 7.12 -8.15 -3.43
CA HIS A 66 6.36 -8.31 -4.67
C HIS A 66 5.24 -7.26 -4.86
N GLY A 67 5.28 -6.15 -4.11
CA GLY A 67 4.36 -5.03 -4.30
C GLY A 67 2.95 -5.24 -3.72
N MET A 68 2.76 -6.26 -2.88
CA MET A 68 1.51 -6.46 -2.13
C MET A 68 1.60 -5.75 -0.79
N LYS A 69 0.72 -4.78 -0.56
CA LYS A 69 0.71 -4.01 0.69
C LYS A 69 -0.08 -4.75 1.77
N ASN A 70 0.59 -5.11 2.85
CA ASN A 70 -0.04 -5.71 4.03
C ASN A 70 -0.86 -4.65 4.78
N LEU A 71 -2.16 -4.88 4.99
CA LEU A 71 -3.03 -3.95 5.70
C LEU A 71 -3.50 -4.48 7.06
N TRP A 72 -4.00 -5.72 7.10
CA TRP A 72 -4.58 -6.29 8.30
C TRP A 72 -4.55 -7.82 8.28
N TYR A 73 -4.42 -8.42 9.46
CA TYR A 73 -4.43 -9.85 9.68
C TYR A 73 -5.21 -10.19 10.95
N GLY A 74 -6.07 -11.19 10.90
CA GLY A 74 -6.88 -11.60 12.05
C GLY A 74 -7.25 -13.06 12.02
N VAL A 75 -7.49 -13.60 13.22
CA VAL A 75 -8.05 -14.93 13.45
C VAL A 75 -9.43 -14.73 14.06
N PRO A 76 -10.46 -15.45 13.60
CA PRO A 76 -11.78 -15.41 14.22
C PRO A 76 -11.73 -15.75 15.71
N GLN A 77 -12.59 -15.11 16.49
CA GLN A 77 -12.67 -15.38 17.95
C GLN A 77 -13.53 -16.61 18.27
N ASP A 78 -14.47 -16.96 17.38
CA ASP A 78 -15.46 -18.00 17.63
C ASP A 78 -15.10 -19.33 16.96
N ALA A 79 -15.43 -20.42 17.66
CA ALA A 79 -15.33 -21.77 17.13
C ALA A 79 -16.36 -22.00 16.00
N PRO A 80 -16.09 -22.88 15.03
CA PRO A 80 -14.84 -23.64 14.86
C PRO A 80 -13.72 -22.84 14.17
N LYS A 81 -14.02 -21.68 13.60
CA LYS A 81 -13.09 -20.91 12.74
C LYS A 81 -11.84 -20.41 13.48
N LYS A 82 -11.93 -20.13 14.79
CA LYS A 82 -10.77 -19.70 15.59
C LYS A 82 -9.61 -20.69 15.57
N GLU A 83 -9.89 -21.95 15.27
CA GLU A 83 -8.91 -23.05 15.38
C GLU A 83 -8.17 -23.31 14.07
N ASN A 84 -8.71 -22.81 12.94
CA ASN A 84 -8.17 -23.16 11.62
C ASN A 84 -8.18 -22.02 10.60
N THR A 85 -8.55 -20.79 10.97
CA THR A 85 -8.79 -19.75 9.96
C THR A 85 -7.91 -18.53 10.20
N LEU A 86 -7.22 -18.08 9.14
CA LEU A 86 -6.56 -16.78 9.06
C LEU A 86 -7.27 -15.93 8.00
N ILE A 87 -7.68 -14.72 8.36
CA ILE A 87 -8.25 -13.74 7.44
C ILE A 87 -7.26 -12.57 7.33
N TYR A 88 -7.04 -12.08 6.11
CA TYR A 88 -6.18 -10.92 5.93
C TYR A 88 -6.57 -10.07 4.73
N LEU A 89 -6.16 -8.81 4.78
CA LEU A 89 -6.45 -7.80 3.77
C LEU A 89 -5.15 -7.27 3.18
N LEU A 90 -5.05 -7.33 1.86
CA LEU A 90 -3.98 -6.71 1.08
C LEU A 90 -4.52 -5.54 0.28
N ALA A 91 -3.62 -4.63 -0.09
CA ALA A 91 -3.92 -3.61 -1.10
C ALA A 91 -2.94 -3.71 -2.27
N HIS A 92 -3.47 -3.47 -3.46
CA HIS A 92 -2.77 -3.49 -4.74
C HIS A 92 -3.05 -2.21 -5.51
N GLU A 93 -2.13 -1.78 -6.36
CA GLU A 93 -2.33 -0.61 -7.21
C GLU A 93 -3.43 -0.80 -8.27
N SER A 94 -3.66 -2.05 -8.69
CA SER A 94 -4.72 -2.44 -9.64
C SER A 94 -4.91 -3.96 -9.62
N ARG A 95 -5.94 -4.45 -10.31
CA ARG A 95 -6.15 -5.89 -10.54
C ARG A 95 -4.99 -6.53 -11.33
N ASP A 96 -4.46 -5.81 -12.33
CA ASP A 96 -3.31 -6.29 -13.11
C ASP A 96 -2.03 -6.33 -12.27
N ALA A 97 -1.82 -5.33 -11.41
CA ALA A 97 -0.72 -5.34 -10.45
C ALA A 97 -0.84 -6.51 -9.49
N ALA A 98 -2.04 -6.78 -8.95
CA ALA A 98 -2.29 -7.94 -8.09
C ALA A 98 -1.92 -9.26 -8.79
N LYS A 99 -2.37 -9.44 -10.05
CA LYS A 99 -2.04 -10.64 -10.82
C LYS A 99 -0.52 -10.81 -10.97
N LYS A 100 0.19 -9.76 -11.36
CA LYS A 100 1.66 -9.78 -11.52
C LYS A 100 2.36 -10.09 -10.20
N SER A 101 1.92 -9.49 -9.11
CA SER A 101 2.48 -9.73 -7.76
C SER A 101 2.29 -11.17 -7.32
N TRP A 102 1.11 -11.73 -7.53
CA TRP A 102 0.84 -13.14 -7.21
C TRP A 102 1.64 -14.11 -8.08
N ASP A 103 1.80 -13.82 -9.37
CA ASP A 103 2.62 -14.64 -10.27
C ASP A 103 4.09 -14.62 -9.82
N ALA A 104 4.63 -13.44 -9.52
CA ALA A 104 5.99 -13.27 -9.01
C ALA A 104 6.20 -13.95 -7.64
N PHE A 105 5.26 -13.80 -6.72
CA PHE A 105 5.31 -14.47 -5.41
C PHE A 105 5.36 -16.00 -5.55
N ARG A 106 4.50 -16.58 -6.39
CA ARG A 106 4.48 -18.04 -6.61
C ARG A 106 5.76 -18.55 -7.26
N ALA A 107 6.42 -17.75 -8.07
CA ALA A 107 7.68 -18.06 -8.71
C ALA A 107 8.91 -17.86 -7.81
N ASP A 108 8.77 -17.10 -6.72
CA ASP A 108 9.88 -16.71 -5.83
C ASP A 108 10.58 -17.93 -5.20
N PRO A 109 11.91 -18.09 -5.40
CA PRO A 109 12.65 -19.21 -4.81
C PRO A 109 12.63 -19.23 -3.28
N GLU A 110 12.63 -18.05 -2.64
CA GLU A 110 12.56 -17.95 -1.19
C GLU A 110 11.20 -18.42 -0.68
N TRP A 111 10.11 -18.02 -1.35
CA TRP A 111 8.78 -18.53 -1.02
C TRP A 111 8.72 -20.04 -1.12
N LYS A 112 9.21 -20.63 -2.21
CA LYS A 112 9.23 -22.09 -2.40
C LYS A 112 10.01 -22.80 -1.28
N LYS A 113 11.17 -22.27 -0.90
CA LYS A 113 11.97 -22.78 0.21
C LYS A 113 11.22 -22.71 1.54
N VAL A 114 10.59 -21.55 1.85
CA VAL A 114 9.80 -21.36 3.05
C VAL A 114 8.60 -22.29 3.10
N GLN A 115 7.87 -22.42 1.99
CA GLN A 115 6.74 -23.31 1.89
C GLN A 115 7.15 -24.76 2.17
N THR A 116 8.17 -25.26 1.48
CA THR A 116 8.70 -26.63 1.67
C THR A 116 9.14 -26.85 3.11
N ALA A 117 9.92 -25.93 3.69
CA ALA A 117 10.42 -26.07 5.06
C ALA A 117 9.29 -26.06 6.10
N SER A 118 8.23 -25.27 5.89
CA SER A 118 7.11 -25.20 6.81
C SER A 118 6.13 -26.38 6.70
N GLU A 119 6.18 -27.15 5.62
CA GLU A 119 5.26 -28.25 5.32
C GLU A 119 5.89 -29.66 5.45
N VAL A 120 7.07 -29.75 6.11
CA VAL A 120 7.74 -31.04 6.34
C VAL A 120 6.88 -32.04 7.13
N ASN A 121 5.97 -31.53 7.98
CA ASN A 121 5.02 -32.31 8.76
C ASN A 121 3.61 -32.31 8.15
N GLY A 122 3.51 -32.17 6.83
CA GLY A 122 2.25 -32.12 6.08
C GLY A 122 1.83 -30.72 5.68
N LYS A 123 0.92 -30.66 4.73
CA LYS A 123 0.37 -29.39 4.21
C LYS A 123 -0.29 -28.58 5.33
N ILE A 124 -0.05 -27.28 5.30
CA ILE A 124 -0.64 -26.35 6.26
C ILE A 124 -2.02 -25.89 5.79
N VAL A 125 -2.12 -25.43 4.54
CA VAL A 125 -3.33 -24.82 3.99
C VAL A 125 -4.16 -25.85 3.25
N GLU A 126 -5.43 -25.96 3.66
CA GLU A 126 -6.43 -26.83 3.02
C GLU A 126 -7.16 -26.08 1.90
N LYS A 127 -7.60 -24.84 2.17
CA LYS A 127 -8.41 -24.03 1.25
C LYS A 127 -8.05 -22.55 1.35
N VAL A 128 -8.15 -21.86 0.24
CA VAL A 128 -8.03 -20.38 0.16
C VAL A 128 -9.24 -19.82 -0.55
N GLU A 129 -9.85 -18.81 0.04
CA GLU A 129 -10.84 -17.95 -0.60
C GLU A 129 -10.23 -16.55 -0.80
N SER A 130 -10.58 -15.90 -1.91
CA SER A 130 -10.12 -14.55 -2.24
C SER A 130 -11.25 -13.77 -2.86
N VAL A 131 -11.45 -12.53 -2.36
CA VAL A 131 -12.42 -11.58 -2.87
C VAL A 131 -11.73 -10.24 -3.05
N TYR A 132 -11.87 -9.65 -4.24
CA TYR A 132 -11.42 -8.29 -4.48
C TYR A 132 -12.53 -7.30 -4.17
N LEU A 133 -12.15 -6.18 -3.56
CA LEU A 133 -13.06 -5.19 -3.03
C LEU A 133 -12.65 -3.79 -3.53
N ASP A 134 -13.64 -3.01 -3.93
CA ASP A 134 -13.52 -1.57 -4.07
C ASP A 134 -14.04 -0.91 -2.79
N PRO A 135 -13.35 0.09 -2.24
CA PRO A 135 -13.85 0.78 -1.05
C PRO A 135 -15.09 1.59 -1.40
N THR A 136 -16.07 1.60 -0.49
CA THR A 136 -17.22 2.50 -0.59
C THR A 136 -16.81 3.95 -0.27
N ASP A 137 -17.68 4.91 -0.62
CA ASP A 137 -17.47 6.34 -0.33
C ASP A 137 -17.39 6.66 1.18
N PHE A 138 -18.00 5.83 2.02
CA PHE A 138 -17.94 5.91 3.48
C PHE A 138 -16.86 5.03 4.13
N SER A 139 -16.02 4.36 3.35
CA SER A 139 -14.90 3.57 3.89
C SER A 139 -13.81 4.49 4.46
N ALA A 140 -13.27 4.13 5.61
CA ALA A 140 -12.10 4.82 6.19
C ALA A 140 -10.81 4.54 5.40
N MET A 141 -10.74 3.41 4.69
CA MET A 141 -9.63 3.06 3.79
C MET A 141 -10.04 3.37 2.34
N LYS A 142 -9.25 4.22 1.67
CA LYS A 142 -9.45 4.61 0.26
C LYS A 142 -8.13 4.61 -0.49
#